data_685963eca89065f744f0ec9128cec95e
#
_entry.id   685963eca89065f744f0ec9128cec95e
#
_cell.length_a   1.000
_cell.length_b   1.000
_cell.length_c   1.000
_cell.angle_alpha   90.00
_cell.angle_beta   90.00
_cell.angle_gamma   90.00
#
_symmetry.space_group_name_H-M   'P 1'
#
loop_
_entity.id
_entity.type
_entity.pdbx_description
1 polymer ?
#
loop_
_entity_poly.entity_id
_entity_poly.type
_entity_poly.pdbx_seq_one_letter_code
_entity_poly.pdbx_strand_id
1 'polypeptide(L)'
;PEARGRGLKLVESKSAPQWSESLIAVMRVSADTTENVTAKIKAGESLPEGRFFVATLLRAEDRAWTADHPYVDLMYPGVAEKFLDVTLEAYRKHVGKEFGQRIPGSFTDEPELRPAGGLPWTADLPEQFQKRWGYDLIQNLPSLVAEVGDWRRVRHNYLATQLDLFIERWAKPYFEYCAKHNLEFTGHYWEHEWPRCLGVPDNMAMSAWQQRPGIDTLMNQYAENTHAQFGNVRARREINS
;
A
#
# COMPACT_ATOMS: atom_id res chain seq x y z
N PRO A 1 11.54 0.96 14.30
CA PRO A 1 12.08 1.99 13.41
C PRO A 1 12.06 1.55 11.94
N GLU A 2 12.33 0.26 11.64
CA GLU A 2 12.45 -0.25 10.26
C GLU A 2 11.10 -0.37 9.53
N ALA A 3 10.05 -0.79 10.22
CA ALA A 3 8.70 -0.94 9.68
C ALA A 3 7.86 0.36 9.76
N ARG A 4 8.47 1.53 9.94
CA ARG A 4 7.75 2.81 9.87
C ARG A 4 7.14 2.98 8.47
N GLY A 5 5.89 3.37 8.43
CA GLY A 5 5.15 3.58 7.18
C GLY A 5 5.86 4.50 6.19
N ARG A 6 5.78 4.16 4.93
CA ARG A 6 6.46 4.84 3.83
C ARG A 6 5.49 5.25 2.75
N GLY A 7 5.93 6.18 1.92
CA GLY A 7 5.26 6.58 0.69
C GLY A 7 6.28 7.13 -0.29
N LEU A 8 5.93 7.17 -1.55
CA LEU A 8 6.76 7.77 -2.59
C LEU A 8 6.07 9.03 -3.11
N LYS A 9 6.72 10.18 -2.92
CA LYS A 9 6.37 11.42 -3.62
C LYS A 9 7.11 11.44 -4.96
N LEU A 10 6.37 11.47 -6.05
CA LEU A 10 6.92 11.52 -7.40
C LEU A 10 6.40 12.76 -8.12
N VAL A 11 7.29 13.68 -8.46
CA VAL A 11 6.96 15.00 -9.00
C VAL A 11 7.74 15.26 -10.28
N GLU A 12 7.05 15.77 -11.30
CA GLU A 12 7.68 16.30 -12.51
C GLU A 12 8.24 17.71 -12.25
N SER A 13 9.46 17.99 -12.72
CA SER A 13 10.15 19.27 -12.57
C SER A 13 10.90 19.65 -13.86
N LYS A 14 11.03 20.96 -14.13
CA LYS A 14 11.84 21.48 -15.25
C LYS A 14 13.31 21.58 -14.91
N SER A 15 13.67 21.57 -13.62
CA SER A 15 15.04 21.64 -13.15
C SER A 15 15.38 20.46 -12.26
N ALA A 16 16.66 20.09 -12.25
CA ALA A 16 17.17 19.07 -11.34
C ALA A 16 17.09 19.58 -9.88
N PRO A 17 16.73 18.73 -8.91
CA PRO A 17 16.71 19.10 -7.51
C PRO A 17 18.12 19.20 -6.93
N GLN A 18 18.25 19.82 -5.77
CA GLN A 18 19.43 19.62 -4.93
C GLN A 18 19.36 18.24 -4.26
N TRP A 19 20.53 17.67 -3.98
CA TRP A 19 20.61 16.38 -3.29
C TRP A 19 20.03 16.46 -1.86
N SER A 20 19.30 15.44 -1.49
CA SER A 20 18.89 15.18 -0.11
C SER A 20 18.85 13.67 0.14
N GLU A 21 19.00 13.24 1.39
CA GLU A 21 18.97 11.82 1.77
C GLU A 21 17.58 11.16 1.56
N SER A 22 16.54 11.96 1.42
CA SER A 22 15.19 11.48 1.10
C SER A 22 15.00 11.19 -0.39
N LEU A 23 15.91 11.60 -1.27
CA LEU A 23 15.82 11.29 -2.70
C LEU A 23 16.11 9.81 -2.95
N ILE A 24 15.14 9.11 -3.53
CA ILE A 24 15.30 7.73 -4.01
C ILE A 24 15.92 7.72 -5.40
N ALA A 25 15.39 8.55 -6.30
CA ALA A 25 15.85 8.63 -7.68
C ALA A 25 15.48 9.97 -8.31
N VAL A 26 16.29 10.40 -9.26
CA VAL A 26 16.00 11.49 -10.20
C VAL A 26 16.15 10.96 -11.62
N MET A 27 15.03 10.95 -12.34
CA MET A 27 14.97 10.46 -13.71
C MET A 27 14.86 11.64 -14.67
N ARG A 28 15.76 11.74 -15.65
CA ARG A 28 15.65 12.70 -16.75
C ARG A 28 15.01 12.02 -17.95
N VAL A 29 13.91 12.59 -18.45
CA VAL A 29 13.18 12.06 -19.60
C VAL A 29 13.40 12.96 -20.80
N SER A 30 13.85 12.41 -21.90
CA SER A 30 13.86 13.02 -23.24
C SER A 30 12.94 12.23 -24.18
N ALA A 31 12.80 12.66 -25.43
CA ALA A 31 11.79 12.08 -26.35
C ALA A 31 11.78 10.54 -26.37
N ASP A 32 12.95 9.91 -26.38
CA ASP A 32 13.08 8.46 -26.57
C ASP A 32 13.84 7.76 -25.43
N THR A 33 14.28 8.50 -24.39
CA THR A 33 15.14 7.92 -23.34
C THR A 33 14.76 8.40 -21.96
N THR A 34 14.95 7.50 -20.99
CA THR A 34 14.89 7.80 -19.56
C THR A 34 16.24 7.47 -18.95
N GLU A 35 16.91 8.50 -18.42
CA GLU A 35 18.23 8.40 -17.78
C GLU A 35 18.09 8.57 -16.26
N ASN A 36 18.68 7.67 -15.48
CA ASN A 36 18.82 7.86 -14.05
C ASN A 36 20.03 8.77 -13.75
N VAL A 37 19.76 10.00 -13.34
CA VAL A 37 20.76 11.01 -13.05
C VAL A 37 21.02 11.19 -11.55
N THR A 38 20.53 10.31 -10.71
CA THR A 38 20.64 10.40 -9.24
C THR A 38 22.08 10.53 -8.77
N ALA A 39 23.01 9.75 -9.35
CA ALA A 39 24.43 9.81 -9.00
C ALA A 39 25.05 11.17 -9.32
N LYS A 40 24.68 11.77 -10.46
CA LYS A 40 25.14 13.12 -10.84
C LYS A 40 24.66 14.18 -9.86
N ILE A 41 23.37 14.11 -9.47
CA ILE A 41 22.79 15.02 -8.46
C ILE A 41 23.52 14.86 -7.12
N LYS A 42 23.77 13.62 -6.70
CA LYS A 42 24.49 13.34 -5.45
C LYS A 42 25.92 13.86 -5.47
N ALA A 43 26.57 13.86 -6.64
CA ALA A 43 27.90 14.44 -6.84
C ALA A 43 27.90 15.99 -6.94
N GLY A 44 26.72 16.62 -6.90
CA GLY A 44 26.60 18.08 -7.01
C GLY A 44 26.75 18.62 -8.43
N GLU A 45 26.59 17.76 -9.44
CA GLU A 45 26.67 18.19 -10.84
C GLU A 45 25.50 19.10 -11.21
N SER A 46 25.78 20.21 -11.90
CA SER A 46 24.74 21.05 -12.49
C SER A 46 24.27 20.44 -13.80
N LEU A 47 22.97 20.17 -13.88
CA LEU A 47 22.36 19.68 -15.10
C LEU A 47 21.51 20.77 -15.78
N PRO A 48 21.57 20.87 -17.13
CA PRO A 48 20.75 21.82 -17.85
C PRO A 48 19.25 21.52 -17.66
N GLU A 49 18.41 22.54 -17.81
CA GLU A 49 16.96 22.39 -17.78
C GLU A 49 16.49 21.25 -18.68
N GLY A 50 15.42 20.60 -18.25
CA GLY A 50 14.86 19.44 -18.93
C GLY A 50 13.63 18.92 -18.20
N ARG A 51 13.18 17.74 -18.60
CA ARG A 51 12.06 17.07 -17.98
C ARG A 51 12.58 16.07 -16.95
N PHE A 52 12.44 16.39 -15.67
CA PHE A 52 12.89 15.54 -14.57
C PHE A 52 11.70 14.97 -13.79
N PHE A 53 11.83 13.74 -13.33
CA PHE A 53 10.94 13.13 -12.35
C PHE A 53 11.74 12.87 -11.07
N VAL A 54 11.31 13.53 -10.01
CA VAL A 54 11.98 13.50 -8.70
C VAL A 54 11.21 12.60 -7.77
N ALA A 55 11.82 11.50 -7.37
CA ALA A 55 11.26 10.52 -6.44
C ALA A 55 11.83 10.74 -5.04
N THR A 56 10.97 11.08 -4.10
CA THR A 56 11.32 11.35 -2.70
C THR A 56 10.60 10.39 -1.77
N LEU A 57 11.34 9.78 -0.85
CA LEU A 57 10.80 8.93 0.19
C LEU A 57 10.07 9.79 1.23
N LEU A 58 8.81 9.48 1.45
CA LEU A 58 8.02 9.99 2.56
C LEU A 58 8.04 8.96 3.71
N ARG A 59 7.93 9.46 4.94
CA ARG A 59 7.79 8.63 6.15
C ARG A 59 6.55 9.05 6.90
N ALA A 60 5.80 8.08 7.41
CA ALA A 60 4.62 8.36 8.22
C ALA A 60 5.00 9.22 9.43
N GLU A 61 4.20 10.24 9.69
CA GLU A 61 4.34 11.09 10.86
C GLU A 61 3.54 10.53 12.04
N ASP A 62 3.88 10.97 13.22
CA ASP A 62 3.14 10.67 14.42
C ASP A 62 1.76 11.35 14.35
N ARG A 63 0.69 10.63 14.69
CA ARG A 63 -0.69 11.14 14.63
C ARG A 63 -1.43 10.85 15.92
N ALA A 64 -2.24 11.78 16.39
CA ALA A 64 -3.00 11.63 17.62
C ALA A 64 -3.90 10.39 17.64
N TRP A 65 -4.56 10.05 16.51
CA TRP A 65 -5.42 8.88 16.43
C TRP A 65 -4.67 7.54 16.44
N THR A 66 -3.36 7.54 16.23
CA THR A 66 -2.47 6.39 16.42
C THR A 66 -1.66 6.48 17.71
N ALA A 67 -2.20 7.16 18.73
CA ALA A 67 -1.57 7.39 20.04
C ALA A 67 -0.17 8.02 19.93
N ASP A 68 -0.01 9.02 19.07
CA ASP A 68 1.23 9.73 18.78
C ASP A 68 2.38 8.84 18.32
N HIS A 69 2.05 7.76 17.62
CA HIS A 69 3.03 6.90 16.95
C HIS A 69 2.84 6.94 15.42
N PRO A 70 3.89 6.68 14.65
CA PRO A 70 3.76 6.58 13.21
C PRO A 70 3.07 5.27 12.82
N TYR A 71 2.18 5.32 11.85
CA TYR A 71 1.60 4.11 11.31
C TYR A 71 2.68 3.22 10.65
N VAL A 72 2.46 1.91 10.66
CA VAL A 72 3.43 0.94 10.14
C VAL A 72 3.27 0.72 8.63
N ASP A 73 4.30 0.20 8.01
CA ASP A 73 4.31 -0.30 6.63
C ASP A 73 3.75 -1.73 6.62
N LEU A 74 2.50 -1.90 6.18
CA LEU A 74 1.84 -3.21 6.15
C LEU A 74 2.42 -4.17 5.10
N MET A 75 3.23 -3.66 4.16
CA MET A 75 3.97 -4.47 3.21
C MET A 75 5.40 -4.80 3.70
N TYR A 76 5.77 -4.39 4.92
CA TYR A 76 7.08 -4.73 5.48
C TYR A 76 7.09 -6.19 5.96
N PRO A 77 8.14 -6.99 5.64
CA PRO A 77 8.22 -8.38 6.06
C PRO A 77 8.12 -8.55 7.60
N GLY A 78 7.26 -9.46 8.05
CA GLY A 78 7.09 -9.78 9.47
C GLY A 78 6.20 -8.81 10.25
N VAL A 79 5.59 -7.79 9.58
CA VAL A 79 4.74 -6.81 10.27
C VAL A 79 3.45 -7.46 10.81
N ALA A 80 2.81 -8.34 10.03
CA ALA A 80 1.59 -9.01 10.47
C ALA A 80 1.86 -9.96 11.64
N GLU A 81 2.92 -10.73 11.59
CA GLU A 81 3.33 -11.64 12.65
C GLU A 81 3.60 -10.87 13.95
N LYS A 82 4.27 -9.71 13.85
CA LYS A 82 4.50 -8.87 15.03
C LYS A 82 3.23 -8.25 15.56
N PHE A 83 2.33 -7.79 14.68
CA PHE A 83 1.02 -7.28 15.07
C PHE A 83 0.20 -8.37 15.79
N LEU A 84 0.13 -9.56 15.24
CA LEU A 84 -0.58 -10.70 15.83
C LEU A 84 0.01 -11.07 17.21
N ASP A 85 1.32 -11.07 17.35
CA ASP A 85 2.01 -11.37 18.62
C ASP A 85 1.64 -10.37 19.71
N VAL A 86 1.64 -9.06 19.41
CA VAL A 86 1.36 -8.04 20.42
C VAL A 86 -0.14 -7.81 20.67
N THR A 87 -1.00 -8.28 19.80
CA THR A 87 -2.47 -8.13 19.89
C THR A 87 -3.15 -9.46 20.18
N LEU A 88 -3.43 -10.27 19.17
CA LEU A 88 -4.26 -11.47 19.31
C LEU A 88 -3.63 -12.54 20.22
N GLU A 89 -2.30 -12.69 20.20
CA GLU A 89 -1.62 -13.59 21.15
C GLU A 89 -1.70 -13.10 22.60
N ALA A 90 -1.70 -11.79 22.81
CA ALA A 90 -1.95 -11.23 24.14
C ALA A 90 -3.38 -11.52 24.62
N TYR A 91 -4.38 -11.35 23.76
CA TYR A 91 -5.77 -11.76 24.07
C TYR A 91 -5.88 -13.27 24.30
N ARG A 92 -5.25 -14.08 23.44
CA ARG A 92 -5.29 -15.55 23.56
C ARG A 92 -4.77 -16.05 24.90
N LYS A 93 -3.75 -15.46 25.46
CA LYS A 93 -3.21 -15.82 26.78
C LYS A 93 -4.22 -15.63 27.92
N HIS A 94 -5.12 -14.67 27.80
CA HIS A 94 -6.10 -14.34 28.84
C HIS A 94 -7.47 -14.95 28.59
N VAL A 95 -7.93 -14.94 27.36
CA VAL A 95 -9.30 -15.30 26.98
C VAL A 95 -9.38 -16.29 25.83
N GLY A 96 -8.30 -16.97 25.50
CA GLY A 96 -8.23 -17.90 24.35
C GLY A 96 -9.23 -19.05 24.39
N LYS A 97 -9.75 -19.41 25.56
CA LYS A 97 -10.84 -20.41 25.70
C LYS A 97 -12.17 -19.95 25.12
N GLU A 98 -12.35 -18.65 24.98
CA GLU A 98 -13.55 -18.02 24.43
C GLU A 98 -13.49 -17.86 22.90
N PHE A 99 -12.33 -18.11 22.29
CA PHE A 99 -12.14 -18.02 20.84
C PHE A 99 -13.03 -19.04 20.13
N GLY A 100 -13.73 -18.61 19.08
CA GLY A 100 -14.73 -19.41 18.37
C GLY A 100 -16.04 -19.64 19.14
N GLN A 101 -16.21 -19.04 20.32
CA GLN A 101 -17.41 -19.12 21.14
C GLN A 101 -17.97 -17.72 21.42
N ARG A 102 -17.57 -17.09 22.54
CA ARG A 102 -17.98 -15.72 22.90
C ARG A 102 -17.21 -14.67 22.12
N ILE A 103 -16.01 -15.01 21.64
CA ILE A 103 -15.18 -14.17 20.78
C ILE A 103 -15.10 -14.85 19.42
N PRO A 104 -16.03 -14.56 18.50
CA PRO A 104 -16.15 -15.31 17.25
C PRO A 104 -15.09 -14.89 16.21
N GLY A 105 -14.54 -13.68 16.30
CA GLY A 105 -13.65 -13.18 15.26
C GLY A 105 -12.82 -12.00 15.68
N SER A 106 -12.01 -11.53 14.75
CA SER A 106 -11.20 -10.33 14.84
C SER A 106 -11.49 -9.42 13.66
N PHE A 107 -11.71 -8.14 13.93
CA PHE A 107 -12.08 -7.12 12.95
C PHE A 107 -10.90 -6.19 12.67
N THR A 108 -10.70 -5.87 11.39
CA THR A 108 -9.77 -4.81 10.96
C THR A 108 -10.52 -3.71 10.23
N ASP A 109 -10.17 -2.47 10.55
CA ASP A 109 -10.77 -1.26 10.02
C ASP A 109 -9.77 -0.59 9.07
N GLU A 110 -10.00 -0.68 7.77
CA GLU A 110 -9.26 -0.01 6.70
C GLU A 110 -7.73 -0.03 6.84
N PRO A 111 -7.08 -1.20 6.81
CA PRO A 111 -5.62 -1.28 6.84
C PRO A 111 -4.99 -0.40 5.76
N GLU A 112 -4.09 0.52 6.13
CA GLU A 112 -3.62 1.63 5.30
C GLU A 112 -2.31 1.29 4.58
N LEU A 113 -2.29 1.33 3.25
CA LEU A 113 -1.09 1.16 2.43
C LEU A 113 -0.31 2.46 2.17
N ARG A 114 -0.90 3.61 2.47
CA ARG A 114 -0.32 4.94 2.21
C ARG A 114 -0.18 5.80 3.47
N PRO A 115 0.36 5.26 4.55
CA PRO A 115 0.38 5.97 5.83
C PRO A 115 1.19 7.27 5.79
N ALA A 116 2.11 7.42 4.85
CA ALA A 116 2.88 8.64 4.61
C ALA A 116 2.35 9.49 3.44
N GLY A 117 1.23 9.07 2.81
CA GLY A 117 0.74 9.68 1.58
C GLY A 117 1.56 9.30 0.33
N GLY A 118 1.27 9.94 -0.79
CA GLY A 118 1.93 9.64 -2.07
C GLY A 118 1.52 8.29 -2.65
N LEU A 119 2.43 7.66 -3.39
CA LEU A 119 2.28 6.30 -3.88
C LEU A 119 2.71 5.30 -2.79
N PRO A 120 1.99 4.18 -2.59
CA PRO A 120 2.40 3.13 -1.65
C PRO A 120 3.85 2.69 -1.88
N TRP A 121 4.62 2.52 -0.80
CA TRP A 121 6.03 2.18 -0.89
C TRP A 121 6.51 1.37 0.29
N THR A 122 7.25 0.30 0.02
CA THR A 122 7.99 -0.45 1.02
C THR A 122 9.47 -0.57 0.65
N ALA A 123 10.32 -0.91 1.60
CA ALA A 123 11.77 -0.83 1.43
C ALA A 123 12.30 -1.69 0.28
N ASP A 124 11.77 -2.89 0.13
CA ASP A 124 12.19 -3.87 -0.86
C ASP A 124 11.28 -3.91 -2.10
N LEU A 125 10.37 -2.93 -2.26
CA LEU A 125 9.45 -2.89 -3.41
C LEU A 125 10.18 -2.97 -4.77
N PRO A 126 11.28 -2.24 -5.03
CA PRO A 126 12.00 -2.35 -6.29
C PRO A 126 12.54 -3.76 -6.54
N GLU A 127 13.08 -4.43 -5.53
CA GLU A 127 13.59 -5.80 -5.62
C GLU A 127 12.45 -6.78 -5.91
N GLN A 128 11.33 -6.68 -5.19
CA GLN A 128 10.16 -7.54 -5.38
C GLN A 128 9.54 -7.35 -6.77
N PHE A 129 9.50 -6.11 -7.25
CA PHE A 129 9.06 -5.78 -8.59
C PHE A 129 9.98 -6.40 -9.66
N GLN A 130 11.29 -6.20 -9.53
CA GLN A 130 12.29 -6.78 -10.43
C GLN A 130 12.18 -8.31 -10.49
N LYS A 131 12.02 -8.95 -9.34
CA LYS A 131 11.88 -10.42 -9.23
C LYS A 131 10.62 -10.93 -9.96
N ARG A 132 9.51 -10.20 -9.87
CA ARG A 132 8.23 -10.61 -10.48
C ARG A 132 8.17 -10.34 -11.98
N TRP A 133 8.72 -9.22 -12.44
CA TRP A 133 8.49 -8.71 -13.79
C TRP A 133 9.72 -8.67 -14.68
N GLY A 134 10.92 -8.88 -14.12
CA GLY A 134 12.17 -8.98 -14.88
C GLY A 134 12.75 -7.65 -15.33
N TYR A 135 12.24 -6.50 -14.84
CA TYR A 135 12.75 -5.18 -15.18
C TYR A 135 12.73 -4.21 -13.98
N ASP A 136 13.57 -3.18 -14.04
CA ASP A 136 13.83 -2.26 -12.93
C ASP A 136 12.68 -1.23 -12.77
N LEU A 137 12.05 -1.21 -11.59
CA LEU A 137 11.03 -0.21 -11.23
C LEU A 137 11.61 1.20 -11.18
N ILE A 138 12.83 1.38 -10.66
CA ILE A 138 13.44 2.70 -10.50
C ILE A 138 13.61 3.40 -11.86
N GLN A 139 14.06 2.67 -12.88
CA GLN A 139 14.16 3.18 -14.25
C GLN A 139 12.81 3.58 -14.85
N ASN A 140 11.73 3.00 -14.35
CA ASN A 140 10.37 3.19 -14.86
C ASN A 140 9.48 4.08 -13.96
N LEU A 141 10.03 4.72 -12.92
CA LEU A 141 9.27 5.59 -12.04
C LEU A 141 8.46 6.68 -12.77
N PRO A 142 8.98 7.37 -13.81
CA PRO A 142 8.19 8.36 -14.55
C PRO A 142 6.87 7.81 -15.08
N SER A 143 6.82 6.55 -15.47
CA SER A 143 5.63 5.87 -16.01
C SER A 143 4.48 5.76 -15.00
N LEU A 144 4.77 5.84 -13.70
CA LEU A 144 3.73 5.78 -12.66
C LEU A 144 2.82 7.03 -12.66
N VAL A 145 3.35 8.19 -13.06
CA VAL A 145 2.63 9.47 -13.00
C VAL A 145 2.46 10.16 -14.36
N ALA A 146 3.20 9.72 -15.38
CA ALA A 146 3.14 10.27 -16.73
C ALA A 146 3.07 9.16 -17.79
N GLU A 147 2.70 9.53 -19.00
CA GLU A 147 2.68 8.61 -20.16
C GLU A 147 4.09 8.52 -20.77
N VAL A 148 5.00 7.87 -20.06
CA VAL A 148 6.39 7.64 -20.45
C VAL A 148 6.60 6.15 -20.63
N GLY A 149 7.19 5.76 -21.76
CA GLY A 149 7.45 4.35 -22.08
C GLY A 149 6.18 3.49 -22.07
N ASP A 150 6.31 2.25 -21.64
CA ASP A 150 5.16 1.31 -21.50
C ASP A 150 4.43 1.55 -20.16
N TRP A 151 3.93 2.75 -19.96
CA TRP A 151 3.34 3.21 -18.70
C TRP A 151 2.13 2.36 -18.24
N ARG A 152 1.34 1.80 -19.19
CA ARG A 152 0.20 0.94 -18.84
C ARG A 152 0.67 -0.32 -18.16
N ARG A 153 1.66 -0.99 -18.73
CA ARG A 153 2.26 -2.19 -18.15
C ARG A 153 2.94 -1.89 -16.82
N VAL A 154 3.69 -0.79 -16.74
CA VAL A 154 4.39 -0.41 -15.50
C VAL A 154 3.40 -0.17 -14.36
N ARG A 155 2.32 0.59 -14.61
CA ARG A 155 1.28 0.85 -13.59
C ARG A 155 0.55 -0.42 -13.17
N HIS A 156 0.17 -1.26 -14.12
CA HIS A 156 -0.42 -2.57 -13.82
C HIS A 156 0.51 -3.40 -12.94
N ASN A 157 1.75 -3.57 -13.35
CA ASN A 157 2.72 -4.40 -12.63
C ASN A 157 3.05 -3.82 -11.24
N TYR A 158 3.07 -2.50 -11.10
CA TYR A 158 3.26 -1.82 -9.83
C TYR A 158 2.11 -2.12 -8.85
N LEU A 159 0.85 -1.96 -9.29
CA LEU A 159 -0.33 -2.26 -8.47
C LEU A 159 -0.43 -3.77 -8.15
N ALA A 160 -0.15 -4.64 -9.11
CA ALA A 160 -0.12 -6.08 -8.90
C ALA A 160 0.93 -6.49 -7.86
N THR A 161 2.14 -5.88 -7.92
CA THR A 161 3.17 -6.14 -6.89
C THR A 161 2.72 -5.72 -5.50
N GLN A 162 2.04 -4.58 -5.37
CA GLN A 162 1.51 -4.12 -4.09
C GLN A 162 0.42 -5.04 -3.56
N LEU A 163 -0.50 -5.48 -4.42
CA LEU A 163 -1.54 -6.43 -4.05
C LEU A 163 -0.94 -7.73 -3.53
N ASP A 164 0.01 -8.30 -4.27
CA ASP A 164 0.68 -9.53 -3.87
C ASP A 164 1.38 -9.38 -2.51
N LEU A 165 2.14 -8.28 -2.31
CA LEU A 165 2.83 -8.04 -1.05
C LEU A 165 1.85 -7.79 0.10
N PHE A 166 0.74 -7.12 -0.14
CA PHE A 166 -0.28 -6.88 0.88
C PHE A 166 -0.97 -8.19 1.30
N ILE A 167 -1.28 -9.04 0.33
CA ILE A 167 -1.81 -10.39 0.61
C ILE A 167 -0.77 -11.22 1.35
N GLU A 168 0.45 -11.35 0.82
CA GLU A 168 1.50 -12.21 1.37
C GLU A 168 1.93 -11.81 2.78
N ARG A 169 1.97 -10.50 3.07
CA ARG A 169 2.60 -9.95 4.28
C ARG A 169 1.60 -9.44 5.32
N TRP A 170 0.33 -9.30 4.97
CA TRP A 170 -0.73 -8.86 5.87
C TRP A 170 -1.92 -9.81 5.89
N ALA A 171 -2.67 -9.91 4.79
CA ALA A 171 -3.97 -10.58 4.78
C ALA A 171 -3.85 -12.09 5.05
N LYS A 172 -2.94 -12.76 4.36
CA LYS A 172 -2.73 -14.21 4.48
C LYS A 172 -2.26 -14.62 5.87
N PRO A 173 -1.21 -14.03 6.49
CA PRO A 173 -0.80 -14.37 7.85
C PRO A 173 -1.93 -14.15 8.86
N TYR A 174 -2.70 -13.08 8.70
CA TYR A 174 -3.84 -12.79 9.58
C TYR A 174 -4.96 -13.84 9.43
N PHE A 175 -5.34 -14.14 8.19
CA PHE A 175 -6.31 -15.18 7.87
C PHE A 175 -5.92 -16.55 8.45
N GLU A 176 -4.67 -16.97 8.24
CA GLU A 176 -4.13 -18.25 8.71
C GLU A 176 -4.09 -18.31 10.25
N TYR A 177 -3.72 -17.20 10.91
CA TYR A 177 -3.77 -17.10 12.37
C TYR A 177 -5.21 -17.27 12.89
N CYS A 178 -6.17 -16.56 12.33
CA CYS A 178 -7.57 -16.65 12.74
C CYS A 178 -8.11 -18.07 12.54
N ALA A 179 -7.88 -18.68 11.38
CA ALA A 179 -8.28 -20.06 11.09
C ALA A 179 -7.69 -21.05 12.12
N LYS A 180 -6.42 -20.90 12.45
CA LYS A 180 -5.72 -21.75 13.41
C LYS A 180 -6.30 -21.67 14.83
N HIS A 181 -6.85 -20.53 15.19
CA HIS A 181 -7.33 -20.25 16.55
C HIS A 181 -8.86 -20.17 16.68
N ASN A 182 -9.60 -20.71 15.71
CA ASN A 182 -11.07 -20.70 15.67
C ASN A 182 -11.68 -19.28 15.71
N LEU A 183 -11.01 -18.31 15.10
CA LEU A 183 -11.51 -16.97 14.90
C LEU A 183 -11.90 -16.78 13.42
N GLU A 184 -12.87 -15.92 13.18
CA GLU A 184 -13.14 -15.38 11.85
C GLU A 184 -12.41 -14.06 11.67
N PHE A 185 -11.56 -13.96 10.67
CA PHE A 185 -11.02 -12.68 10.23
C PHE A 185 -12.11 -11.94 9.46
N THR A 186 -12.47 -10.76 9.91
CA THR A 186 -13.48 -9.89 9.29
C THR A 186 -12.97 -8.45 9.26
N GLY A 187 -13.71 -7.58 8.61
CA GLY A 187 -13.37 -6.18 8.45
C GLY A 187 -13.63 -5.72 7.03
N HIS A 188 -13.10 -4.60 6.69
CA HIS A 188 -13.18 -4.02 5.35
C HIS A 188 -11.88 -3.30 5.00
N TYR A 189 -11.76 -2.96 3.73
CA TYR A 189 -10.66 -2.20 3.18
C TYR A 189 -11.19 -0.85 2.65
N TRP A 190 -10.42 -0.14 1.81
CA TRP A 190 -10.81 1.15 1.24
C TRP A 190 -11.71 0.97 0.01
N GLU A 191 -12.81 0.20 0.12
CA GLU A 191 -13.70 -0.12 -0.99
C GLU A 191 -14.42 1.10 -1.56
N HIS A 192 -14.66 2.11 -0.74
CA HIS A 192 -15.30 3.35 -1.15
C HIS A 192 -14.37 4.29 -1.94
N GLU A 193 -13.07 4.04 -1.98
CA GLU A 193 -12.13 4.78 -2.83
C GLU A 193 -12.18 4.37 -4.30
N TRP A 194 -12.86 3.26 -4.64
CA TRP A 194 -12.97 2.83 -6.03
C TRP A 194 -13.57 3.96 -6.93
N PRO A 195 -13.02 4.24 -8.13
CA PRO A 195 -12.04 3.44 -8.88
C PRO A 195 -10.55 3.73 -8.56
N ARG A 196 -10.25 4.44 -7.50
CA ARG A 196 -8.87 4.71 -7.08
C ARG A 196 -8.28 3.44 -6.44
N CYS A 197 -7.27 2.84 -7.06
CA CYS A 197 -6.63 1.59 -6.62
C CYS A 197 -5.40 1.80 -5.72
N LEU A 198 -5.19 2.99 -5.15
CA LEU A 198 -3.98 3.28 -4.36
C LEU A 198 -4.10 2.89 -2.87
N GLY A 199 -5.31 2.91 -2.32
CA GLY A 199 -5.57 2.47 -0.94
C GLY A 199 -5.56 0.95 -0.84
N VAL A 200 -6.23 0.29 -1.79
CA VAL A 200 -6.22 -1.16 -1.99
C VAL A 200 -6.31 -1.44 -3.49
N PRO A 201 -5.34 -2.17 -4.08
CA PRO A 201 -5.33 -2.41 -5.51
C PRO A 201 -6.51 -3.25 -6.02
N ASP A 202 -6.98 -4.22 -5.24
CA ASP A 202 -8.12 -5.08 -5.56
C ASP A 202 -8.83 -5.53 -4.26
N ASN A 203 -10.02 -4.98 -4.01
CA ASN A 203 -10.83 -5.31 -2.83
C ASN A 203 -11.31 -6.76 -2.84
N MET A 204 -11.64 -7.30 -4.00
CA MET A 204 -12.14 -8.67 -4.10
C MET A 204 -11.05 -9.69 -3.80
N ALA A 205 -9.84 -9.47 -4.32
CA ALA A 205 -8.69 -10.30 -4.01
C ALA A 205 -8.35 -10.26 -2.51
N MET A 206 -8.46 -9.09 -1.87
CA MET A 206 -8.25 -8.95 -0.42
C MET A 206 -9.35 -9.64 0.39
N SER A 207 -10.61 -9.52 -0.03
CA SER A 207 -11.77 -10.16 0.63
C SER A 207 -11.70 -11.69 0.60
N ALA A 208 -11.04 -12.27 -0.40
CA ALA A 208 -10.79 -13.71 -0.47
C ALA A 208 -9.91 -14.22 0.71
N TRP A 209 -9.20 -13.34 1.39
CA TRP A 209 -8.40 -13.63 2.58
C TRP A 209 -9.09 -13.19 3.88
N GLN A 210 -10.42 -13.19 3.90
CA GLN A 210 -11.24 -13.01 5.10
C GLN A 210 -12.20 -14.17 5.22
N GLN A 211 -12.37 -14.74 6.43
CA GLN A 211 -13.40 -15.76 6.66
C GLN A 211 -14.80 -15.16 6.54
N ARG A 212 -14.93 -13.87 6.87
CA ARG A 212 -16.19 -13.14 6.78
C ARG A 212 -15.94 -11.73 6.22
N PRO A 213 -15.92 -11.56 4.90
CA PRO A 213 -15.76 -10.24 4.29
C PRO A 213 -16.83 -9.24 4.72
N GLY A 214 -16.45 -8.00 4.90
CA GLY A 214 -17.32 -6.90 5.25
C GLY A 214 -17.15 -5.70 4.31
N ILE A 215 -18.04 -4.74 4.46
CA ILE A 215 -17.92 -3.40 3.86
C ILE A 215 -18.32 -2.35 4.87
N ASP A 216 -17.77 -1.15 4.74
CA ASP A 216 -18.26 0.03 5.45
C ASP A 216 -19.47 0.63 4.71
N THR A 217 -20.53 0.95 5.44
CA THR A 217 -21.71 1.63 4.89
C THR A 217 -21.65 3.13 5.00
N LEU A 218 -20.57 3.68 5.54
CA LEU A 218 -20.30 5.11 5.68
C LEU A 218 -21.49 5.93 6.20
N MET A 219 -21.73 5.84 7.51
CA MET A 219 -22.76 6.65 8.22
C MET A 219 -24.20 6.45 7.68
N ASN A 220 -24.58 5.23 7.33
CA ASN A 220 -25.88 4.91 6.75
C ASN A 220 -26.19 5.60 5.41
N GLN A 221 -25.22 6.18 4.78
CA GLN A 221 -25.36 6.74 3.44
C GLN A 221 -25.37 5.60 2.43
N TYR A 222 -26.50 5.02 2.20
CA TYR A 222 -26.66 3.84 1.39
C TYR A 222 -27.63 4.11 0.23
N ALA A 223 -27.17 4.80 -0.80
CA ALA A 223 -27.93 5.06 -1.98
C ALA A 223 -27.13 4.77 -3.25
N GLU A 224 -27.71 3.99 -4.16
CA GLU A 224 -27.06 3.58 -5.42
C GLU A 224 -26.69 4.76 -6.34
N ASN A 225 -27.31 5.92 -6.12
CA ASN A 225 -27.18 7.09 -6.99
C ASN A 225 -26.09 8.08 -6.54
N THR A 226 -25.40 7.86 -5.45
CA THR A 226 -24.32 8.73 -4.99
C THR A 226 -22.96 8.14 -5.28
N HIS A 227 -22.00 8.95 -5.68
CA HIS A 227 -20.72 8.48 -6.16
C HIS A 227 -19.91 7.73 -5.09
N ALA A 228 -19.90 8.22 -3.86
CA ALA A 228 -19.20 7.56 -2.75
C ALA A 228 -19.85 6.23 -2.33
N GLN A 229 -21.17 6.16 -2.42
CA GLN A 229 -21.97 4.99 -2.04
C GLN A 229 -22.05 3.92 -3.13
N PHE A 230 -21.80 4.31 -4.39
CA PHE A 230 -21.77 3.37 -5.50
C PHE A 230 -20.65 2.32 -5.32
N GLY A 231 -19.48 2.73 -4.85
CA GLY A 231 -18.38 1.82 -4.56
C GLY A 231 -18.77 0.77 -3.51
N ASN A 232 -19.40 1.19 -2.41
CA ASN A 232 -19.84 0.28 -1.34
C ASN A 232 -20.94 -0.67 -1.81
N VAL A 233 -21.94 -0.19 -2.55
CA VAL A 233 -22.99 -1.04 -3.13
C VAL A 233 -22.41 -2.08 -4.07
N ARG A 234 -21.46 -1.67 -4.91
CA ARG A 234 -20.77 -2.58 -5.83
C ARG A 234 -19.97 -3.63 -5.08
N ALA A 235 -19.13 -3.23 -4.14
CA ALA A 235 -18.33 -4.13 -3.33
C ALA A 235 -19.22 -5.17 -2.61
N ARG A 236 -20.34 -4.75 -2.02
CA ARG A 236 -21.27 -5.65 -1.38
C ARG A 236 -21.89 -6.65 -2.34
N ARG A 237 -22.27 -6.23 -3.55
CA ARG A 237 -22.81 -7.15 -4.56
C ARG A 237 -21.77 -8.19 -4.97
N GLU A 238 -20.54 -7.75 -5.21
CA GLU A 238 -19.45 -8.61 -5.62
C GLU A 238 -19.02 -9.60 -4.51
N ILE A 239 -19.05 -9.20 -3.25
CA ILE A 239 -18.72 -10.08 -2.10
C ILE A 239 -19.83 -11.12 -1.84
N ASN A 240 -21.07 -10.79 -2.10
CA ASN A 240 -22.23 -11.67 -1.83
C ASN A 240 -22.67 -12.51 -3.03
N SER A 241 -22.05 -12.34 -4.19
CA SER A 241 -22.32 -13.11 -5.41
C SER A 241 -21.41 -14.33 -5.54
#